data_f0150cc9cd686374921bd049520f3cd8
#
_entry.id   f0150cc9cd686374921bd049520f3cd8
#
_cell.length_a   1.000
_cell.length_b   1.000
_cell.length_c   1.000
_cell.angle_alpha   90.00
_cell.angle_beta   90.00
_cell.angle_gamma   90.00
#
_symmetry.space_group_name_H-M   'P 1'
#
loop_
_entity.id
_entity.type
_entity.pdbx_description
1 polymer ?
#
loop_
_entity_poly.entity_id
_entity_poly.type
_entity_poly.pdbx_seq_one_letter_code
_entity_poly.pdbx_strand_id
1 'polypeptide(L)'
;MSDFALLLTHDVDRPYKTYQSLFYATRERPAYHLRTLLSRENPYWQFEDIVELERELGVRSSFYFLDEPSLLRTGSLTDLFDPSNWVEHFGRYDITSDELVDLIQDLDDGGWEVGMHGSFRSCDDIDRLYTEKRELESVLGHEILGGRQHHLKLGDRTWEFHREIGLKYDASPGSSTEFGFSHGYQPFRPFGDEFVVFPLTLMEVALPDPGVSFDAAWSECERLLVEAEANDAVMTVLWHPRYFNEDEFPGYRRLYRRLVEWALERGAWVGPVADYYRAFLEDAESTHDGVVATEW
;
A
#
# COMPACT_ATOMS: atom_id res chain seq x y z
N MET A 1 -22.72 9.41 -13.83
CA MET A 1 -21.96 8.78 -12.76
C MET A 1 -20.64 9.52 -12.73
N SER A 2 -20.08 9.79 -11.59
CA SER A 2 -18.74 10.37 -11.50
C SER A 2 -17.75 9.32 -12.01
N ASP A 3 -16.81 9.72 -12.87
CA ASP A 3 -15.83 8.79 -13.45
C ASP A 3 -14.53 8.74 -12.63
N PHE A 4 -14.48 9.38 -11.42
CA PHE A 4 -13.30 9.29 -10.57
C PHE A 4 -13.26 8.01 -9.74
N ALA A 5 -12.05 7.57 -9.41
CA ALA A 5 -11.81 6.37 -8.64
C ALA A 5 -10.96 6.65 -7.41
N LEU A 6 -11.22 5.91 -6.33
CA LEU A 6 -10.44 5.90 -5.10
C LEU A 6 -9.86 4.49 -4.89
N LEU A 7 -8.56 4.35 -5.06
CA LEU A 7 -7.83 3.10 -4.86
C LEU A 7 -7.30 3.06 -3.43
N LEU A 8 -7.71 2.05 -2.68
CA LEU A 8 -7.34 1.88 -1.28
C LEU A 8 -6.18 0.90 -1.15
N THR A 9 -5.10 1.30 -0.48
CA THR A 9 -3.92 0.45 -0.29
C THR A 9 -3.38 0.51 1.14
N HIS A 10 -2.82 -0.61 1.61
CA HIS A 10 -2.20 -0.77 2.92
C HIS A 10 -0.82 -1.41 2.77
N ASP A 11 0.23 -0.71 3.16
CA ASP A 11 1.57 -1.27 3.20
C ASP A 11 1.80 -1.95 4.56
N VAL A 12 2.10 -3.25 4.52
CA VAL A 12 2.34 -4.08 5.69
C VAL A 12 3.85 -4.15 5.96
N ASP A 13 4.40 -3.02 6.41
CA ASP A 13 5.83 -2.92 6.74
C ASP A 13 6.19 -3.70 7.98
N ARG A 14 5.35 -3.59 9.01
CA ARG A 14 5.61 -4.09 10.36
C ARG A 14 4.30 -4.42 11.06
N PRO A 15 3.83 -5.66 10.94
CA PRO A 15 2.60 -6.09 11.60
C PRO A 15 2.77 -6.21 13.13
N TYR A 16 4.03 -6.21 13.63
CA TYR A 16 4.32 -6.35 15.05
C TYR A 16 5.07 -5.14 15.61
N LYS A 17 4.57 -4.59 16.73
CA LYS A 17 5.27 -3.56 17.50
C LYS A 17 6.29 -4.20 18.44
N THR A 18 7.54 -4.26 18.02
CA THR A 18 8.64 -4.89 18.76
C THR A 18 9.52 -3.85 19.48
N TYR A 19 10.76 -3.69 19.05
CA TYR A 19 11.73 -2.75 19.61
C TYR A 19 11.32 -1.27 19.49
N GLN A 20 10.40 -0.93 18.57
CA GLN A 20 9.85 0.41 18.43
C GLN A 20 9.24 0.92 19.75
N SER A 21 8.68 0.02 20.57
CA SER A 21 8.18 0.37 21.90
C SER A 21 9.26 1.01 22.78
N LEU A 22 10.50 0.51 22.73
CA LEU A 22 11.62 1.09 23.47
C LEU A 22 12.05 2.44 22.88
N PHE A 23 12.11 2.54 21.56
CA PHE A 23 12.47 3.77 20.88
C PHE A 23 11.48 4.89 21.17
N TYR A 24 10.18 4.63 21.06
CA TYR A 24 9.13 5.62 21.34
C TYR A 24 9.02 5.93 22.83
N ALA A 25 9.24 4.96 23.75
CA ALA A 25 9.25 5.21 25.18
C ALA A 25 10.30 6.24 25.62
N THR A 26 11.37 6.42 24.83
CA THR A 26 12.39 7.45 25.11
C THR A 26 12.04 8.85 24.59
N ARG A 27 11.00 8.96 23.76
CA ARG A 27 10.62 10.21 23.09
C ARG A 27 9.28 10.75 23.53
N GLU A 28 8.29 9.87 23.68
CA GLU A 28 6.92 10.24 23.97
C GLU A 28 6.18 9.12 24.70
N ARG A 29 5.20 9.44 25.56
CA ARG A 29 4.29 8.53 26.24
C ARG A 29 4.98 7.25 26.81
N PRO A 30 6.06 7.37 27.63
CA PRO A 30 6.87 6.22 28.04
C PRO A 30 6.07 5.10 28.74
N ALA A 31 5.07 5.48 29.56
CA ALA A 31 4.23 4.50 30.26
C ALA A 31 3.37 3.67 29.28
N TYR A 32 2.88 4.28 28.19
CA TYR A 32 2.11 3.59 27.16
C TYR A 32 3.01 2.59 26.41
N HIS A 33 4.15 3.06 25.89
CA HIS A 33 5.04 2.21 25.09
C HIS A 33 5.71 1.09 25.90
N LEU A 34 6.01 1.31 27.17
CA LEU A 34 6.50 0.25 28.08
C LEU A 34 5.39 -0.75 28.40
N ARG A 35 4.14 -0.30 28.56
CA ARG A 35 3.00 -1.19 28.76
C ARG A 35 2.76 -2.07 27.51
N THR A 36 2.82 -1.50 26.30
CA THR A 36 2.64 -2.28 25.06
C THR A 36 3.75 -3.32 24.87
N LEU A 37 4.97 -3.06 25.34
CA LEU A 37 6.06 -4.03 25.33
C LEU A 37 5.79 -5.24 26.27
N LEU A 38 5.03 -5.01 27.36
CA LEU A 38 4.72 -6.04 28.37
C LEU A 38 3.36 -6.69 28.14
N SER A 39 2.49 -6.10 27.30
CA SER A 39 1.20 -6.66 26.97
C SER A 39 1.36 -7.79 25.94
N ARG A 40 0.36 -8.70 25.94
CA ARG A 40 0.27 -9.71 24.89
C ARG A 40 -0.44 -9.17 23.63
N GLU A 41 -1.04 -7.98 23.74
CA GLU A 41 -1.72 -7.33 22.65
C GLU A 41 -0.72 -6.60 21.76
N ASN A 42 -0.81 -6.82 20.46
CA ASN A 42 0.02 -6.15 19.48
C ASN A 42 -0.73 -4.94 18.91
N PRO A 43 -0.36 -3.69 19.26
CA PRO A 43 -1.08 -2.51 18.81
C PRO A 43 -0.93 -2.20 17.32
N TYR A 44 -0.03 -2.88 16.60
CA TYR A 44 0.15 -2.71 15.16
C TYR A 44 -0.66 -3.71 14.34
N TRP A 45 -1.17 -4.77 14.98
CA TRP A 45 -2.05 -5.75 14.34
C TRP A 45 -3.47 -5.22 14.32
N GLN A 46 -3.86 -4.61 13.22
CA GLN A 46 -5.16 -3.95 13.07
C GLN A 46 -5.94 -4.48 11.86
N PHE A 47 -5.59 -5.66 11.37
CA PHE A 47 -6.16 -6.21 10.14
C PHE A 47 -7.67 -6.49 10.27
N GLU A 48 -8.10 -7.05 11.39
CA GLU A 48 -9.51 -7.33 11.65
C GLU A 48 -10.34 -6.04 11.70
N ASP A 49 -9.80 -4.98 12.31
CA ASP A 49 -10.44 -3.66 12.38
C ASP A 49 -10.58 -3.01 11.00
N ILE A 50 -9.59 -3.17 10.11
CA ILE A 50 -9.65 -2.67 8.73
C ILE A 50 -10.68 -3.46 7.95
N VAL A 51 -10.60 -4.79 8.00
CA VAL A 51 -11.50 -5.72 7.30
C VAL A 51 -12.95 -5.51 7.70
N GLU A 52 -13.23 -5.33 9.01
CA GLU A 52 -14.57 -5.03 9.51
C GLU A 52 -15.08 -3.68 8.99
N LEU A 53 -14.24 -2.63 9.08
CA LEU A 53 -14.57 -1.29 8.61
C LEU A 53 -14.89 -1.28 7.10
N GLU A 54 -14.05 -1.92 6.30
CA GLU A 54 -14.24 -1.96 4.84
C GLU A 54 -15.45 -2.82 4.43
N ARG A 55 -15.73 -3.92 5.16
CA ARG A 55 -16.97 -4.68 4.98
C ARG A 55 -18.21 -3.87 5.28
N GLU A 56 -18.20 -3.08 6.37
CA GLU A 56 -19.30 -2.17 6.70
C GLU A 56 -19.56 -1.15 5.59
N LEU A 57 -18.48 -0.64 4.98
CA LEU A 57 -18.55 0.33 3.87
C LEU A 57 -18.85 -0.33 2.50
N GLY A 58 -18.79 -1.65 2.42
CA GLY A 58 -19.00 -2.40 1.18
C GLY A 58 -17.84 -2.29 0.19
N VAL A 59 -16.63 -1.99 0.68
CA VAL A 59 -15.41 -1.85 -0.14
C VAL A 59 -14.37 -2.91 0.21
N ARG A 60 -13.32 -2.97 -0.59
CA ARG A 60 -12.09 -3.75 -0.39
C ARG A 60 -10.88 -2.87 -0.72
N SER A 61 -9.71 -3.31 -0.30
CA SER A 61 -8.42 -2.64 -0.54
C SER A 61 -7.34 -3.62 -0.96
N SER A 62 -6.16 -3.10 -1.28
CA SER A 62 -4.95 -3.87 -1.55
C SER A 62 -4.05 -3.87 -0.33
N PHE A 63 -3.57 -5.04 0.10
CA PHE A 63 -2.55 -5.19 1.14
C PHE A 63 -1.23 -5.61 0.50
N TYR A 64 -0.19 -4.81 0.67
CA TYR A 64 1.15 -5.11 0.15
C TYR A 64 2.04 -5.61 1.27
N PHE A 65 2.46 -6.88 1.19
CA PHE A 65 3.26 -7.55 2.21
C PHE A 65 4.75 -7.46 1.90
N LEU A 66 5.54 -7.06 2.91
CA LEU A 66 6.98 -6.93 2.84
C LEU A 66 7.67 -8.24 3.23
N ASP A 67 8.44 -8.80 2.31
CA ASP A 67 9.36 -9.89 2.61
C ASP A 67 10.80 -9.35 2.67
N GLU A 68 11.18 -8.72 3.79
CA GLU A 68 12.54 -8.18 3.98
C GLU A 68 13.50 -9.31 4.35
N PRO A 69 14.48 -9.64 3.49
CA PRO A 69 15.39 -10.75 3.75
C PRO A 69 16.29 -10.50 4.96
N SER A 70 16.66 -11.59 5.64
CA SER A 70 17.57 -11.51 6.78
C SER A 70 18.94 -10.98 6.36
N LEU A 71 19.39 -9.89 6.98
CA LEU A 71 20.73 -9.33 6.79
C LEU A 71 21.85 -10.36 7.01
N LEU A 72 21.64 -11.33 7.90
CA LEU A 72 22.61 -12.39 8.19
C LEU A 72 22.69 -13.46 7.09
N ARG A 73 21.65 -13.57 6.24
CA ARG A 73 21.59 -14.55 5.13
C ARG A 73 22.05 -13.96 3.80
N THR A 74 21.81 -12.67 3.58
CA THR A 74 22.01 -12.00 2.28
C THR A 74 22.99 -10.84 2.33
N GLY A 75 23.33 -10.36 3.54
CA GLY A 75 24.20 -9.20 3.71
C GLY A 75 25.67 -9.50 3.35
N SER A 76 26.29 -8.61 2.57
CA SER A 76 27.73 -8.57 2.46
C SER A 76 28.36 -8.10 3.79
N LEU A 77 29.68 -8.29 3.95
CA LEU A 77 30.37 -7.78 5.14
C LEU A 77 30.18 -6.26 5.31
N THR A 78 30.11 -5.51 4.22
CA THR A 78 29.85 -4.06 4.22
C THR A 78 28.44 -3.74 4.74
N ASP A 79 27.45 -4.56 4.43
CA ASP A 79 26.06 -4.37 4.86
C ASP A 79 25.88 -4.52 6.38
N LEU A 80 26.70 -5.36 7.02
CA LEU A 80 26.69 -5.53 8.47
C LEU A 80 27.19 -4.29 9.23
N PHE A 81 27.94 -3.40 8.58
CA PHE A 81 28.44 -2.17 9.18
C PHE A 81 27.54 -0.96 8.95
N ASP A 82 26.48 -1.08 8.15
CA ASP A 82 25.49 -0.01 7.94
C ASP A 82 24.36 -0.10 8.98
N PRO A 83 24.22 0.89 9.90
CA PRO A 83 23.19 0.86 10.92
C PRO A 83 21.76 0.85 10.35
N SER A 84 21.52 1.39 9.14
CA SER A 84 20.20 1.41 8.52
C SER A 84 19.70 0.00 8.22
N ASN A 85 20.59 -0.90 7.80
CA ASN A 85 20.25 -2.29 7.52
C ASN A 85 19.81 -3.07 8.76
N TRP A 86 20.31 -2.70 9.94
CA TRP A 86 19.87 -3.30 11.20
C TRP A 86 18.46 -2.84 11.59
N VAL A 87 18.09 -1.61 11.26
CA VAL A 87 16.71 -1.13 11.47
C VAL A 87 15.73 -1.95 10.66
N GLU A 88 16.02 -2.19 9.39
CA GLU A 88 15.20 -3.06 8.53
C GLU A 88 15.22 -4.51 9.01
N HIS A 89 16.39 -5.04 9.33
CA HIS A 89 16.53 -6.40 9.86
C HIS A 89 15.71 -6.65 11.13
N PHE A 90 15.70 -5.72 12.08
CA PHE A 90 14.89 -5.86 13.31
C PHE A 90 13.40 -5.59 13.11
N GLY A 91 13.02 -4.90 12.03
CA GLY A 91 11.63 -4.65 11.67
C GLY A 91 10.98 -5.77 10.86
N ARG A 92 11.76 -6.69 10.31
CA ARG A 92 11.27 -7.77 9.47
C ARG A 92 10.36 -8.75 10.21
N TYR A 93 9.50 -9.38 9.48
CA TYR A 93 8.67 -10.50 9.91
C TYR A 93 8.81 -11.66 8.90
N ASP A 94 8.23 -12.78 9.20
CA ASP A 94 8.28 -13.98 8.38
C ASP A 94 6.89 -14.22 7.79
N ILE A 95 6.72 -13.95 6.49
CA ILE A 95 5.44 -14.11 5.78
C ILE A 95 5.01 -15.59 5.71
N THR A 96 5.91 -16.51 5.97
CA THR A 96 5.63 -17.96 5.98
C THR A 96 5.25 -18.48 7.36
N SER A 97 5.20 -17.62 8.40
CA SER A 97 4.70 -18.00 9.71
C SER A 97 3.19 -18.32 9.66
N ASP A 98 2.74 -19.29 10.45
CA ASP A 98 1.35 -19.74 10.44
C ASP A 98 0.35 -18.56 10.55
N GLU A 99 0.62 -17.59 11.44
CA GLU A 99 -0.25 -16.43 11.67
C GLU A 99 -0.35 -15.51 10.44
N LEU A 100 0.76 -15.30 9.72
CA LEU A 100 0.77 -14.48 8.50
C LEU A 100 0.19 -15.23 7.30
N VAL A 101 0.44 -16.53 7.20
CA VAL A 101 -0.16 -17.37 6.17
C VAL A 101 -1.68 -17.37 6.29
N ASP A 102 -2.21 -17.60 7.51
CA ASP A 102 -3.66 -17.55 7.76
C ASP A 102 -4.24 -16.17 7.41
N LEU A 103 -3.58 -15.07 7.84
CA LEU A 103 -4.01 -13.72 7.52
C LEU A 103 -4.04 -13.44 6.02
N ILE A 104 -2.96 -13.78 5.30
CA ILE A 104 -2.82 -13.54 3.86
C ILE A 104 -3.91 -14.30 3.09
N GLN A 105 -4.15 -15.57 3.46
CA GLN A 105 -5.19 -16.40 2.84
C GLN A 105 -6.60 -15.90 3.17
N ASP A 106 -6.85 -15.48 4.42
CA ASP A 106 -8.15 -14.93 4.84
C ASP A 106 -8.48 -13.60 4.12
N LEU A 107 -7.47 -12.75 3.86
CA LEU A 107 -7.63 -11.53 3.08
C LEU A 107 -7.99 -11.87 1.63
N ASP A 108 -7.24 -12.74 0.98
CA ASP A 108 -7.46 -13.16 -0.41
C ASP A 108 -8.83 -13.84 -0.58
N ASP A 109 -9.17 -14.81 0.27
CA ASP A 109 -10.47 -15.47 0.29
C ASP A 109 -11.64 -14.49 0.54
N GLY A 110 -11.39 -13.42 1.29
CA GLY A 110 -12.34 -12.34 1.57
C GLY A 110 -12.49 -11.33 0.43
N GLY A 111 -11.69 -11.43 -0.63
CA GLY A 111 -11.69 -10.56 -1.81
C GLY A 111 -10.87 -9.28 -1.64
N TRP A 112 -9.99 -9.21 -0.64
CA TRP A 112 -8.94 -8.19 -0.57
C TRP A 112 -7.79 -8.59 -1.49
N GLU A 113 -7.22 -7.61 -2.16
CA GLU A 113 -6.02 -7.87 -2.95
C GLU A 113 -4.82 -8.07 -2.03
N VAL A 114 -4.04 -9.12 -2.29
CA VAL A 114 -2.70 -9.29 -1.73
C VAL A 114 -1.66 -9.06 -2.83
N GLY A 115 -0.71 -8.15 -2.56
CA GLY A 115 0.36 -7.81 -3.48
C GLY A 115 1.71 -7.68 -2.77
N MET A 116 2.77 -7.47 -3.56
CA MET A 116 4.13 -7.40 -3.06
C MET A 116 4.47 -5.99 -2.55
N HIS A 117 5.05 -5.92 -1.34
CA HIS A 117 5.80 -4.75 -0.92
C HIS A 117 7.28 -5.04 -1.10
N GLY A 118 7.87 -4.55 -2.20
CA GLY A 118 9.26 -4.86 -2.54
C GLY A 118 10.22 -4.33 -1.46
N SER A 119 11.17 -5.15 -1.01
CA SER A 119 12.09 -4.79 0.07
C SER A 119 12.99 -3.59 -0.27
N PHE A 120 13.61 -2.98 0.74
CA PHE A 120 14.36 -1.71 0.59
C PHE A 120 15.43 -1.72 -0.51
N ARG A 121 16.03 -2.87 -0.79
CA ARG A 121 17.11 -3.03 -1.79
C ARG A 121 16.65 -3.72 -3.06
N SER A 122 15.45 -4.27 -3.10
CA SER A 122 14.99 -5.03 -4.26
C SER A 122 14.73 -4.15 -5.49
N CYS A 123 14.53 -2.84 -5.31
CA CYS A 123 14.31 -1.91 -6.43
C CYS A 123 15.42 -1.92 -7.50
N ASP A 124 16.64 -2.32 -7.14
CA ASP A 124 17.81 -2.42 -8.02
C ASP A 124 18.31 -3.86 -8.19
N ASP A 125 17.56 -4.88 -7.73
CA ASP A 125 17.94 -6.29 -7.68
C ASP A 125 16.78 -7.19 -8.14
N ILE A 126 16.79 -7.57 -9.41
CA ILE A 126 15.74 -8.39 -10.02
C ILE A 126 15.64 -9.80 -9.41
N ASP A 127 16.77 -10.42 -9.04
CA ASP A 127 16.78 -11.75 -8.45
C ASP A 127 16.09 -11.74 -7.07
N ARG A 128 16.29 -10.66 -6.32
CA ARG A 128 15.62 -10.42 -5.05
C ARG A 128 14.11 -10.20 -5.25
N LEU A 129 13.72 -9.30 -6.14
CA LEU A 129 12.31 -9.07 -6.47
C LEU A 129 11.61 -10.36 -6.88
N TYR A 130 12.25 -11.16 -7.72
CA TYR A 130 11.71 -12.44 -8.14
C TYR A 130 11.53 -13.40 -6.96
N THR A 131 12.50 -13.45 -6.04
CA THR A 131 12.45 -14.31 -4.85
C THR A 131 11.30 -13.89 -3.93
N GLU A 132 11.19 -12.59 -3.62
CA GLU A 132 10.13 -12.01 -2.79
C GLU A 132 8.74 -12.30 -3.38
N LYS A 133 8.58 -12.07 -4.70
CA LYS A 133 7.34 -12.42 -5.41
C LYS A 133 6.98 -13.89 -5.26
N ARG A 134 7.93 -14.78 -5.51
CA ARG A 134 7.71 -16.24 -5.45
C ARG A 134 7.39 -16.72 -4.04
N GLU A 135 7.96 -16.14 -3.02
CA GLU A 135 7.69 -16.49 -1.64
C GLU A 135 6.26 -16.12 -1.26
N LEU A 136 5.80 -14.90 -1.60
CA LEU A 136 4.42 -14.48 -1.39
C LEU A 136 3.41 -15.32 -2.19
N GLU A 137 3.70 -15.61 -3.47
CA GLU A 137 2.87 -16.46 -4.30
C GLU A 137 2.79 -17.91 -3.78
N SER A 138 3.84 -18.40 -3.12
CA SER A 138 3.79 -19.72 -2.50
C SER A 138 2.85 -19.80 -1.30
N VAL A 139 2.65 -18.69 -0.59
CA VAL A 139 1.68 -18.56 0.50
C VAL A 139 0.26 -18.44 -0.05
N LEU A 140 0.06 -17.64 -1.11
CA LEU A 140 -1.23 -17.41 -1.76
C LEU A 140 -1.72 -18.62 -2.57
N GLY A 141 -0.80 -19.35 -3.24
CA GLY A 141 -1.14 -20.42 -4.17
C GLY A 141 -1.47 -19.96 -5.59
N HIS A 142 -1.38 -18.67 -5.88
CA HIS A 142 -1.58 -18.09 -7.22
C HIS A 142 -0.67 -16.87 -7.44
N GLU A 143 -0.64 -16.34 -8.67
CA GLU A 143 0.16 -15.19 -9.04
C GLU A 143 -0.41 -13.88 -8.48
N ILE A 144 0.47 -12.98 -8.03
CA ILE A 144 0.13 -11.60 -7.66
C ILE A 144 0.22 -10.69 -8.88
N LEU A 145 -0.61 -9.65 -8.92
CA LEU A 145 -0.67 -8.72 -10.06
C LEU A 145 0.29 -7.54 -9.94
N GLY A 146 0.57 -7.08 -8.74
CA GLY A 146 1.41 -5.91 -8.57
C GLY A 146 1.77 -5.62 -7.12
N GLY A 147 2.16 -4.37 -6.86
CA GLY A 147 2.56 -3.96 -5.53
C GLY A 147 3.18 -2.57 -5.49
N ARG A 148 3.95 -2.33 -4.44
CA ARG A 148 4.64 -1.07 -4.16
C ARG A 148 6.02 -1.34 -3.59
N GLN A 149 7.02 -0.51 -3.92
CA GLN A 149 8.35 -0.57 -3.32
C GLN A 149 8.38 0.08 -1.93
N HIS A 150 9.03 -0.57 -0.97
CA HIS A 150 9.24 -0.04 0.37
C HIS A 150 9.95 1.31 0.32
N HIS A 151 9.52 2.25 1.15
CA HIS A 151 9.92 3.65 1.13
C HIS A 151 9.66 4.38 -0.20
N LEU A 152 8.77 3.88 -1.06
CA LEU A 152 8.50 4.41 -2.40
C LEU A 152 9.77 4.48 -3.27
N LYS A 153 10.75 3.63 -2.99
CA LYS A 153 12.08 3.70 -3.60
C LYS A 153 12.09 3.10 -5.00
N LEU A 154 12.36 3.94 -5.98
CA LEU A 154 12.51 3.54 -7.38
C LEU A 154 13.93 3.81 -7.87
N GLY A 155 14.55 2.82 -8.49
CA GLY A 155 15.77 2.96 -9.31
C GLY A 155 15.40 3.14 -10.79
N ASP A 156 16.41 3.38 -11.62
CA ASP A 156 16.22 3.64 -13.05
C ASP A 156 15.55 2.47 -13.80
N ARG A 157 15.68 1.25 -13.29
CA ARG A 157 15.19 0.01 -13.93
C ARG A 157 14.12 -0.73 -13.14
N THR A 158 13.61 -0.18 -12.06
CA THR A 158 12.67 -0.89 -11.18
C THR A 158 11.42 -1.35 -11.94
N TRP A 159 10.84 -0.51 -12.78
CA TRP A 159 9.66 -0.89 -13.58
C TRP A 159 9.97 -1.93 -14.66
N GLU A 160 11.19 -1.91 -15.24
CA GLU A 160 11.62 -2.98 -16.16
C GLU A 160 11.69 -4.32 -15.41
N PHE A 161 12.22 -4.31 -14.19
CA PHE A 161 12.30 -5.52 -13.36
C PHE A 161 10.92 -6.02 -12.94
N HIS A 162 10.04 -5.12 -12.50
CA HIS A 162 8.65 -5.49 -12.17
C HIS A 162 7.96 -6.17 -13.36
N ARG A 163 8.07 -5.60 -14.54
CA ARG A 163 7.53 -6.15 -15.77
C ARG A 163 8.17 -7.51 -16.12
N GLU A 164 9.50 -7.64 -15.99
CA GLU A 164 10.24 -8.86 -16.31
C GLU A 164 9.89 -10.03 -15.38
N ILE A 165 9.64 -9.76 -14.09
CA ILE A 165 9.17 -10.77 -13.15
C ILE A 165 7.66 -11.06 -13.26
N GLY A 166 6.95 -10.39 -14.17
CA GLY A 166 5.55 -10.64 -14.50
C GLY A 166 4.52 -9.84 -13.71
N LEU A 167 4.95 -8.81 -12.96
CA LEU A 167 3.98 -7.87 -12.37
C LEU A 167 3.29 -7.05 -13.48
N LYS A 168 2.04 -6.74 -13.27
CA LYS A 168 1.19 -5.99 -14.20
C LYS A 168 1.11 -4.51 -13.85
N TYR A 169 1.35 -4.17 -12.60
CA TYR A 169 1.33 -2.76 -12.17
C TYR A 169 2.34 -2.49 -11.05
N ASP A 170 2.64 -1.19 -10.89
CA ASP A 170 3.38 -0.62 -9.77
C ASP A 170 2.61 0.58 -9.18
N ALA A 171 2.55 0.68 -7.85
CA ALA A 171 1.90 1.78 -7.13
C ALA A 171 2.89 2.60 -6.26
N SER A 172 4.18 2.65 -6.66
CA SER A 172 5.24 3.29 -5.88
C SER A 172 5.39 4.80 -6.06
N PRO A 173 5.20 5.42 -7.26
CA PRO A 173 5.48 6.84 -7.43
C PRO A 173 4.65 7.71 -6.50
N GLY A 174 5.31 8.50 -5.65
CA GLY A 174 4.64 9.36 -4.67
C GLY A 174 5.57 9.90 -3.62
N SER A 175 5.01 10.42 -2.52
CA SER A 175 5.77 11.03 -1.44
C SER A 175 5.16 10.71 -0.07
N SER A 176 6.02 10.60 0.96
CA SER A 176 5.61 10.48 2.37
C SER A 176 5.48 11.85 3.08
N THR A 177 5.80 12.95 2.39
CA THR A 177 5.79 14.31 2.96
C THR A 177 4.92 15.29 2.17
N GLU A 178 4.58 14.92 0.94
CA GLU A 178 3.74 15.71 0.03
C GLU A 178 2.58 14.85 -0.45
N PHE A 179 1.48 15.48 -0.83
CA PHE A 179 0.30 14.82 -1.37
C PHE A 179 -0.33 15.67 -2.49
N GLY A 180 -1.05 15.00 -3.37
CA GLY A 180 -1.70 15.60 -4.53
C GLY A 180 -1.38 14.87 -5.83
N PHE A 181 -1.83 15.43 -6.93
CA PHE A 181 -1.73 14.82 -8.26
C PHE A 181 -0.46 15.24 -9.02
N SER A 182 0.70 15.18 -8.36
CA SER A 182 2.00 15.60 -8.95
C SER A 182 2.41 14.80 -10.18
N HIS A 183 1.88 13.58 -10.34
CA HIS A 183 2.11 12.70 -11.49
C HIS A 183 0.95 12.70 -12.50
N GLY A 184 0.00 13.64 -12.37
CA GLY A 184 -1.21 13.69 -13.18
C GLY A 184 -2.40 12.99 -12.54
N TYR A 185 -3.55 13.01 -13.23
CA TYR A 185 -4.82 12.51 -12.71
C TYR A 185 -5.11 11.05 -13.08
N GLN A 186 -4.33 10.48 -14.00
CA GLN A 186 -4.57 9.12 -14.51
C GLN A 186 -3.35 8.22 -14.33
N PRO A 187 -3.56 6.90 -14.17
CA PRO A 187 -2.50 5.92 -14.31
C PRO A 187 -1.87 6.01 -15.71
N PHE A 188 -0.63 5.59 -15.82
CA PHE A 188 0.07 5.67 -17.11
C PHE A 188 0.84 4.37 -17.42
N ARG A 189 1.16 4.19 -18.72
CA ARG A 189 1.88 3.03 -19.25
C ARG A 189 3.29 3.44 -19.67
N PRO A 190 4.33 3.22 -18.84
CA PRO A 190 5.70 3.67 -19.15
C PRO A 190 6.30 2.99 -20.39
N PHE A 191 5.82 1.79 -20.73
CA PHE A 191 6.32 1.00 -21.86
C PHE A 191 5.31 0.93 -23.03
N GLY A 192 4.11 1.45 -22.88
CA GLY A 192 3.06 1.38 -23.89
C GLY A 192 2.45 -0.02 -24.06
N ASP A 193 2.72 -0.95 -23.14
CA ASP A 193 2.16 -2.30 -23.09
C ASP A 193 1.15 -2.46 -21.92
N GLU A 194 0.95 -3.67 -21.43
CA GLU A 194 0.01 -3.97 -20.33
C GLU A 194 0.48 -3.47 -18.96
N PHE A 195 1.76 -3.12 -18.77
CA PHE A 195 2.27 -2.65 -17.48
C PHE A 195 1.79 -1.23 -17.19
N VAL A 196 1.17 -1.04 -16.01
CA VAL A 196 0.55 0.22 -15.59
C VAL A 196 1.19 0.75 -14.31
N VAL A 197 1.38 2.05 -14.22
CA VAL A 197 1.81 2.73 -13.00
C VAL A 197 0.65 3.52 -12.43
N PHE A 198 0.34 3.27 -11.15
CA PHE A 198 -0.68 3.96 -10.36
C PHE A 198 0.00 4.89 -9.35
N PRO A 199 0.16 6.19 -9.65
CA PRO A 199 0.81 7.11 -8.72
C PRO A 199 0.04 7.25 -7.41
N LEU A 200 0.78 7.26 -6.30
CA LEU A 200 0.24 7.53 -4.97
C LEU A 200 -0.12 9.01 -4.87
N THR A 201 -1.38 9.29 -4.54
CA THR A 201 -1.88 10.66 -4.35
C THR A 201 -1.76 11.12 -2.90
N LEU A 202 -1.99 10.21 -1.96
CA LEU A 202 -2.03 10.51 -0.53
C LEU A 202 -1.45 9.37 0.30
N MET A 203 -0.53 9.70 1.21
CA MET A 203 -0.11 8.85 2.33
C MET A 203 -0.56 9.51 3.63
N GLU A 204 -1.12 8.76 4.56
CA GLU A 204 -1.69 9.29 5.81
C GLU A 204 -0.70 10.12 6.63
N VAL A 205 0.60 9.77 6.60
CA VAL A 205 1.64 10.49 7.35
C VAL A 205 1.95 11.89 6.82
N ALA A 206 1.57 12.19 5.59
CA ALA A 206 1.75 13.53 5.00
C ALA A 206 0.66 14.52 5.43
N LEU A 207 -0.46 14.02 5.99
CA LEU A 207 -1.56 14.85 6.47
C LEU A 207 -1.22 15.56 7.79
N PRO A 208 -1.89 16.69 8.09
CA PRO A 208 -1.93 17.19 9.45
C PRO A 208 -2.43 16.11 10.42
N ASP A 209 -1.82 16.00 11.60
CA ASP A 209 -2.20 15.00 12.60
C ASP A 209 -3.68 15.15 13.01
N PRO A 210 -4.57 14.19 12.70
CA PRO A 210 -5.99 14.28 13.03
C PRO A 210 -6.26 14.18 14.53
N GLY A 211 -5.32 13.65 15.33
CA GLY A 211 -5.38 13.66 16.79
C GLY A 211 -5.17 15.05 17.37
N VAL A 212 -4.48 15.93 16.65
CA VAL A 212 -4.29 17.35 17.01
C VAL A 212 -5.40 18.22 16.43
N SER A 213 -5.73 18.03 15.16
CA SER A 213 -6.79 18.77 14.47
C SER A 213 -7.43 17.91 13.37
N PHE A 214 -8.52 17.24 13.72
CA PHE A 214 -9.28 16.45 12.76
C PHE A 214 -9.78 17.29 11.57
N ASP A 215 -10.25 18.52 11.83
CA ASP A 215 -10.79 19.39 10.78
C ASP A 215 -9.70 19.84 9.79
N ALA A 216 -8.48 20.07 10.27
CA ALA A 216 -7.34 20.40 9.38
C ALA A 216 -7.00 19.20 8.48
N ALA A 217 -6.90 17.99 9.03
CA ALA A 217 -6.64 16.77 8.25
C ALA A 217 -7.76 16.49 7.25
N TRP A 218 -9.01 16.62 7.69
CA TRP A 218 -10.18 16.45 6.82
C TRP A 218 -10.21 17.45 5.66
N SER A 219 -9.91 18.73 5.94
CA SER A 219 -9.91 19.78 4.91
C SER A 219 -8.95 19.45 3.76
N GLU A 220 -7.79 18.84 4.04
CA GLU A 220 -6.87 18.40 3.00
C GLU A 220 -7.39 17.19 2.23
N CYS A 221 -7.96 16.19 2.93
CA CYS A 221 -8.60 15.05 2.26
C CYS A 221 -9.75 15.51 1.35
N GLU A 222 -10.63 16.38 1.85
CA GLU A 222 -11.77 16.89 1.09
C GLU A 222 -11.33 17.70 -0.14
N ARG A 223 -10.29 18.52 -0.01
CA ARG A 223 -9.69 19.24 -1.14
C ARG A 223 -9.22 18.29 -2.24
N LEU A 224 -8.51 17.21 -1.87
CA LEU A 224 -8.04 16.21 -2.84
C LEU A 224 -9.20 15.45 -3.50
N LEU A 225 -10.20 15.07 -2.73
CA LEU A 225 -11.39 14.38 -3.24
C LEU A 225 -12.20 15.26 -4.22
N VAL A 226 -12.36 16.55 -3.90
CA VAL A 226 -13.01 17.52 -4.80
C VAL A 226 -12.19 17.71 -6.09
N GLU A 227 -10.86 17.76 -5.96
CA GLU A 227 -9.96 17.85 -7.12
C GLU A 227 -10.02 16.57 -7.97
N ALA A 228 -10.10 15.39 -7.33
CA ALA A 228 -10.26 14.10 -8.01
C ALA A 228 -11.58 14.04 -8.80
N GLU A 229 -12.69 14.39 -8.16
CA GLU A 229 -14.02 14.41 -8.79
C GLU A 229 -14.06 15.40 -9.98
N ALA A 230 -13.45 16.59 -9.84
CA ALA A 230 -13.45 17.61 -10.88
C ALA A 230 -12.60 17.25 -12.12
N ASN A 231 -11.67 16.30 -11.99
CA ASN A 231 -10.74 15.89 -13.05
C ASN A 231 -10.91 14.41 -13.47
N ASP A 232 -12.00 13.74 -13.04
CA ASP A 232 -12.23 12.31 -13.29
C ASP A 232 -10.99 11.46 -12.94
N ALA A 233 -10.35 11.79 -11.79
CA ALA A 233 -9.03 11.28 -11.44
C ALA A 233 -9.08 9.88 -10.83
N VAL A 234 -7.96 9.16 -10.94
CA VAL A 234 -7.66 7.96 -10.18
C VAL A 234 -6.80 8.36 -9.00
N MET A 235 -7.39 8.39 -7.82
CA MET A 235 -6.74 8.76 -6.56
C MET A 235 -6.29 7.51 -5.80
N THR A 236 -4.99 7.28 -5.68
CA THR A 236 -4.44 6.17 -4.90
C THR A 236 -4.09 6.65 -3.49
N VAL A 237 -4.59 5.95 -2.49
CA VAL A 237 -4.40 6.27 -1.08
C VAL A 237 -3.65 5.14 -0.39
N LEU A 238 -2.61 5.50 0.37
CA LEU A 238 -1.89 4.60 1.25
C LEU A 238 -2.26 4.90 2.70
N TRP A 239 -2.61 3.84 3.44
CA TRP A 239 -2.91 3.90 4.86
C TRP A 239 -2.31 2.70 5.58
N HIS A 240 -1.23 2.87 6.35
CA HIS A 240 -0.60 1.74 7.03
C HIS A 240 -1.51 1.17 8.14
N PRO A 241 -1.57 -0.14 8.33
CA PRO A 241 -2.45 -0.78 9.31
C PRO A 241 -2.33 -0.22 10.73
N ARG A 242 -1.12 0.11 11.19
CA ARG A 242 -0.88 0.66 12.54
C ARG A 242 -1.68 1.93 12.85
N TYR A 243 -2.04 2.73 11.83
CA TYR A 243 -2.80 3.98 12.02
C TYR A 243 -4.29 3.75 12.29
N PHE A 244 -4.77 2.51 12.27
CA PHE A 244 -6.11 2.17 12.76
C PHE A 244 -6.16 2.00 14.28
N ASN A 245 -5.01 1.98 14.97
CA ASN A 245 -4.95 1.97 16.43
C ASN A 245 -5.24 3.37 17.00
N GLU A 246 -6.46 3.56 17.51
CA GLU A 246 -6.93 4.84 18.07
C GLU A 246 -6.21 5.27 19.35
N ASP A 247 -5.60 4.33 20.10
CA ASP A 247 -4.83 4.65 21.31
C ASP A 247 -3.50 5.35 21.00
N GLU A 248 -2.87 4.96 19.91
CA GLU A 248 -1.56 5.51 19.48
C GLU A 248 -1.74 6.61 18.43
N PHE A 249 -2.68 6.45 17.53
CA PHE A 249 -2.94 7.33 16.38
C PHE A 249 -4.41 7.78 16.34
N PRO A 250 -4.86 8.61 17.30
CA PRO A 250 -6.26 9.01 17.40
C PRO A 250 -6.73 9.78 16.17
N GLY A 251 -7.91 9.43 15.68
CA GLY A 251 -8.58 10.12 14.59
C GLY A 251 -8.25 9.61 13.19
N TYR A 252 -7.18 8.84 12.98
CA TYR A 252 -6.81 8.33 11.65
C TYR A 252 -7.83 7.32 11.10
N ARG A 253 -8.32 6.38 11.93
CA ARG A 253 -9.39 5.44 11.55
C ARG A 253 -10.66 6.17 11.13
N ARG A 254 -11.05 7.21 11.89
CA ARG A 254 -12.21 8.04 11.57
C ARG A 254 -12.02 8.84 10.28
N LEU A 255 -10.79 9.32 10.03
CA LEU A 255 -10.45 10.07 8.82
C LEU A 255 -10.54 9.17 7.59
N TYR A 256 -9.99 7.95 7.67
CA TYR A 256 -10.11 6.93 6.62
C TYR A 256 -11.56 6.61 6.28
N ARG A 257 -12.39 6.31 7.30
CA ARG A 257 -13.83 6.08 7.12
C ARG A 257 -14.49 7.23 6.37
N ARG A 258 -14.27 8.45 6.81
CA ARG A 258 -14.91 9.64 6.22
C ARG A 258 -14.47 9.88 4.77
N LEU A 259 -13.21 9.60 4.46
CA LEU A 259 -12.67 9.69 3.10
C LEU A 259 -13.37 8.72 2.16
N VAL A 260 -13.54 7.46 2.57
CA VAL A 260 -14.24 6.42 1.80
C VAL A 260 -15.72 6.74 1.66
N GLU A 261 -16.41 7.11 2.75
CA GLU A 261 -17.84 7.49 2.74
C GLU A 261 -18.10 8.65 1.77
N TRP A 262 -17.26 9.69 1.80
CA TRP A 262 -17.38 10.84 0.91
C TRP A 262 -17.28 10.46 -0.58
N ALA A 263 -16.34 9.57 -0.93
CA ALA A 263 -16.17 9.08 -2.29
C ALA A 263 -17.39 8.25 -2.75
N LEU A 264 -17.85 7.31 -1.90
CA LEU A 264 -19.01 6.48 -2.19
C LEU A 264 -20.30 7.30 -2.38
N GLU A 265 -20.53 8.32 -1.54
CA GLU A 265 -21.69 9.21 -1.62
C GLU A 265 -21.77 9.96 -2.96
N ARG A 266 -20.61 10.16 -3.62
CA ARG A 266 -20.50 10.83 -4.94
C ARG A 266 -20.43 9.86 -6.10
N GLY A 267 -20.55 8.56 -5.83
CA GLY A 267 -20.58 7.53 -6.86
C GLY A 267 -19.19 7.23 -7.46
N ALA A 268 -18.10 7.50 -6.70
CA ALA A 268 -16.77 7.06 -7.08
C ALA A 268 -16.69 5.54 -7.16
N TRP A 269 -15.85 5.04 -8.05
CA TRP A 269 -15.38 3.67 -7.92
C TRP A 269 -14.41 3.58 -6.75
N VAL A 270 -14.63 2.67 -5.80
CA VAL A 270 -13.76 2.52 -4.61
C VAL A 270 -13.39 1.05 -4.45
N GLY A 271 -12.08 0.75 -4.45
CA GLY A 271 -11.64 -0.64 -4.33
C GLY A 271 -10.13 -0.86 -4.44
N PRO A 272 -9.71 -2.13 -4.59
CA PRO A 272 -8.30 -2.52 -4.72
C PRO A 272 -7.74 -2.14 -6.10
N VAL A 273 -6.42 -2.00 -6.17
CA VAL A 273 -5.72 -1.62 -7.42
C VAL A 273 -5.87 -2.68 -8.49
N ALA A 274 -5.78 -3.97 -8.12
CA ALA A 274 -5.92 -5.08 -9.08
C ALA A 274 -7.27 -5.09 -9.78
N ASP A 275 -8.36 -4.80 -9.08
CA ASP A 275 -9.69 -4.79 -9.67
C ASP A 275 -9.86 -3.60 -10.63
N TYR A 276 -9.31 -2.44 -10.25
CA TYR A 276 -9.28 -1.29 -11.16
C TYR A 276 -8.39 -1.57 -12.38
N TYR A 277 -7.23 -2.20 -12.19
CA TYR A 277 -6.35 -2.62 -13.28
C TYR A 277 -7.09 -3.53 -14.28
N ARG A 278 -7.84 -4.54 -13.81
CA ARG A 278 -8.63 -5.42 -14.68
C ARG A 278 -9.68 -4.63 -15.46
N ALA A 279 -10.43 -3.77 -14.78
CA ALA A 279 -11.44 -2.91 -15.44
C ALA A 279 -10.81 -1.94 -16.44
N PHE A 280 -9.65 -1.36 -16.12
CA PHE A 280 -8.91 -0.45 -16.99
C PHE A 280 -8.41 -1.12 -18.27
N LEU A 281 -8.01 -2.40 -18.22
CA LEU A 281 -7.60 -3.17 -19.40
C LEU A 281 -8.78 -3.61 -20.24
N GLU A 282 -9.85 -4.10 -19.63
CA GLU A 282 -11.07 -4.51 -20.31
C GLU A 282 -11.67 -3.34 -21.09
N ASP A 283 -11.76 -2.16 -20.48
CA ASP A 283 -12.27 -0.95 -21.16
C ASP A 283 -11.36 -0.49 -22.33
N ALA A 284 -10.04 -0.62 -22.20
CA ALA A 284 -9.10 -0.25 -23.24
C ALA A 284 -9.18 -1.20 -24.48
N GLU A 285 -9.42 -2.49 -24.26
CA GLU A 285 -9.61 -3.48 -25.33
C GLU A 285 -10.96 -3.26 -26.07
N SER A 286 -12.03 -2.94 -25.34
CA SER A 286 -13.35 -2.71 -25.96
C SER A 286 -13.37 -1.47 -26.88
N THR A 287 -12.51 -0.49 -26.63
CA THR A 287 -12.39 0.70 -27.50
C THR A 287 -11.54 0.47 -28.76
N HIS A 288 -10.69 -0.58 -28.79
CA HIS A 288 -9.87 -0.91 -29.95
C HIS A 288 -10.60 -1.79 -30.98
N ASP A 289 -11.57 -2.61 -30.59
CA ASP A 289 -12.37 -3.42 -31.51
C ASP A 289 -13.39 -2.63 -32.32
N GLY A 290 -13.57 -1.34 -32.04
CA GLY A 290 -14.51 -0.45 -32.73
C GLY A 290 -13.95 0.30 -33.98
N VAL A 291 -12.63 0.20 -34.25
CA VAL A 291 -12.04 0.83 -35.46
C VAL A 291 -11.83 -0.22 -36.55
N VAL A 292 -12.91 -0.58 -37.25
CA VAL A 292 -12.82 -1.29 -38.51
C VAL A 292 -12.07 -0.39 -39.51
N ALA A 293 -10.94 -0.89 -39.96
CA ALA A 293 -10.19 -0.31 -41.07
C ALA A 293 -11.11 -0.09 -42.28
N THR A 294 -11.41 1.15 -42.59
CA THR A 294 -11.85 1.52 -43.95
C THR A 294 -10.60 1.84 -44.76
N GLU A 295 -10.20 0.88 -45.57
CA GLU A 295 -9.26 1.06 -46.65
C GLU A 295 -9.81 2.14 -47.63
N TRP A 296 -8.91 3.07 -47.97
CA TRP A 296 -8.86 3.71 -49.33
C TRP A 296 -7.41 3.93 -49.71
#